data_eb6f2d79c32428cf1c1181bc669c4ebc
#
_entry.id   eb6f2d79c32428cf1c1181bc669c4ebc
#
_cell.length_a   1.000
_cell.length_b   1.000
_cell.length_c   1.000
_cell.angle_alpha   90.00
_cell.angle_beta   90.00
_cell.angle_gamma   90.00
#
_symmetry.space_group_name_H-M   'P 1'
#
loop_
_entity.id
_entity.type
_entity.pdbx_description
1 polymer ?
#
loop_
_entity_poly.entity_id
_entity_poly.type
_entity_poly.pdbx_seq_one_letter_code
_entity_poly.pdbx_strand_id
1 'polypeptide(L)'
;MVNIRKVQHGDENNLAYIQTESWKEAFKDIVPADLLSKCTGIERATAMYKKLLDENKGNGYILELDGKPHCIAWWDASREKDMSEYAELICIHSLKNNWHKGYGSMMMDRVLGDVKAAGYSKIMLWVFDSNVRAIRFYEKYGFTSSGRKQPA
;
A
#
# COMPACT_ATOMS: atom_id res chain seq x y z
N MET A 1 -16.17 -14.98 3.03
CA MET A 1 -16.58 -13.64 3.49
C MET A 1 -15.39 -12.69 3.47
N VAL A 2 -15.60 -11.48 2.98
CA VAL A 2 -14.56 -10.45 2.92
C VAL A 2 -14.69 -9.53 4.12
N ASN A 3 -13.59 -9.25 4.80
CA ASN A 3 -13.56 -8.34 5.93
C ASN A 3 -12.36 -7.39 5.82
N ILE A 4 -12.60 -6.09 5.94
CA ILE A 4 -11.54 -5.08 5.99
C ILE A 4 -11.53 -4.51 7.39
N ARG A 5 -10.38 -4.58 8.06
CA ARG A 5 -10.23 -4.06 9.41
C ARG A 5 -8.94 -3.24 9.54
N LYS A 6 -8.90 -2.41 10.56
CA LYS A 6 -7.67 -1.68 10.88
C LYS A 6 -6.64 -2.64 11.47
N VAL A 7 -5.37 -2.34 11.21
CA VAL A 7 -4.26 -3.12 11.77
C VAL A 7 -4.17 -2.94 13.28
N GLN A 8 -3.59 -3.93 13.95
CA GLN A 8 -3.37 -3.91 15.39
C GLN A 8 -2.06 -4.63 15.72
N HIS A 9 -1.59 -4.49 16.95
CA HIS A 9 -0.39 -5.20 17.40
C HIS A 9 -0.53 -6.69 17.12
N GLY A 10 0.53 -7.31 16.59
CA GLY A 10 0.52 -8.71 16.18
C GLY A 10 0.36 -8.90 14.70
N ASP A 11 -0.01 -7.86 13.95
CA ASP A 11 -0.22 -7.95 12.49
C ASP A 11 1.07 -7.82 11.67
N GLU A 12 2.19 -7.47 12.31
CA GLU A 12 3.43 -7.15 11.59
C GLU A 12 3.92 -8.28 10.68
N ASN A 13 3.75 -9.54 11.07
CA ASN A 13 4.19 -10.67 10.25
C ASN A 13 3.35 -10.80 8.97
N ASN A 14 2.04 -10.67 9.09
CA ASN A 14 1.13 -10.75 7.94
C ASN A 14 1.29 -9.55 7.01
N LEU A 15 1.47 -8.36 7.57
CA LEU A 15 1.73 -7.15 6.79
C LEU A 15 3.01 -7.30 5.98
N ALA A 16 4.08 -7.76 6.62
CA ALA A 16 5.36 -7.98 5.96
C ALA A 16 5.27 -9.05 4.87
N TYR A 17 4.57 -10.15 5.15
CA TYR A 17 4.40 -11.23 4.18
C TYR A 17 3.70 -10.74 2.91
N ILE A 18 2.58 -10.04 3.06
CA ILE A 18 1.82 -9.53 1.91
C ILE A 18 2.66 -8.52 1.13
N GLN A 19 3.34 -7.60 1.82
CA GLN A 19 4.18 -6.61 1.15
C GLN A 19 5.30 -7.27 0.35
N THR A 20 6.07 -8.17 0.97
CA THR A 20 7.23 -8.77 0.30
C THR A 20 6.81 -9.67 -0.84
N GLU A 21 5.76 -10.46 -0.69
CA GLU A 21 5.29 -11.35 -1.76
C GLU A 21 4.68 -10.58 -2.92
N SER A 22 3.90 -9.54 -2.65
CA SER A 22 3.33 -8.72 -3.71
C SER A 22 4.41 -7.92 -4.44
N TRP A 23 5.43 -7.44 -3.74
CA TRP A 23 6.58 -6.75 -4.35
C TRP A 23 7.34 -7.66 -5.30
N LYS A 24 7.66 -8.88 -4.86
CA LYS A 24 8.35 -9.86 -5.70
C LYS A 24 7.60 -10.09 -7.00
N GLU A 25 6.30 -10.24 -6.92
CA GLU A 25 5.49 -10.52 -8.11
C GLU A 25 5.30 -9.27 -8.98
N ALA A 26 5.02 -8.13 -8.36
CA ALA A 26 4.75 -6.89 -9.10
C ALA A 26 5.99 -6.34 -9.80
N PHE A 27 7.17 -6.52 -9.22
CA PHE A 27 8.39 -5.87 -9.71
C PHE A 27 9.44 -6.83 -10.27
N LYS A 28 9.12 -8.10 -10.43
CA LYS A 28 10.08 -9.10 -10.95
C LYS A 28 10.64 -8.74 -12.32
N ASP A 29 9.88 -8.04 -13.16
CA ASP A 29 10.28 -7.63 -14.50
C ASP A 29 10.64 -6.15 -14.59
N ILE A 30 10.61 -5.43 -13.46
CA ILE A 30 10.85 -3.98 -13.40
C ILE A 30 12.16 -3.67 -12.69
N VAL A 31 12.44 -4.42 -11.62
CA VAL A 31 13.60 -4.22 -10.75
C VAL A 31 14.57 -5.40 -10.93
N PRO A 32 15.89 -5.16 -11.06
CA PRO A 32 16.87 -6.26 -11.15
C PRO A 32 16.74 -7.22 -9.96
N ALA A 33 16.94 -8.52 -10.22
CA ALA A 33 16.71 -9.57 -9.25
C ALA A 33 17.49 -9.39 -7.93
N ASP A 34 18.74 -8.95 -8.01
CA ASP A 34 19.57 -8.73 -6.83
C ASP A 34 19.06 -7.56 -5.99
N LEU A 35 18.64 -6.48 -6.64
CA LEU A 35 18.07 -5.33 -5.96
C LEU A 35 16.70 -5.67 -5.37
N LEU A 36 15.88 -6.41 -6.10
CA LEU A 36 14.57 -6.86 -5.64
C LEU A 36 14.71 -7.72 -4.37
N SER A 37 15.68 -8.62 -4.35
CA SER A 37 15.97 -9.46 -3.18
C SER A 37 16.31 -8.61 -1.94
N LYS A 38 17.06 -7.52 -2.13
CA LYS A 38 17.39 -6.61 -1.03
C LYS A 38 16.18 -5.85 -0.52
N CYS A 39 15.25 -5.48 -1.40
CA CYS A 39 14.06 -4.71 -1.05
C CYS A 39 12.94 -5.56 -0.46
N THR A 40 13.02 -6.88 -0.58
CA THR A 40 11.95 -7.79 -0.14
C THR A 40 12.34 -8.68 1.03
N GLY A 41 13.28 -8.21 1.88
CA GLY A 41 13.66 -8.94 3.08
C GLY A 41 12.54 -8.95 4.10
N ILE A 42 12.01 -10.15 4.41
CA ILE A 42 10.87 -10.30 5.31
C ILE A 42 11.16 -9.79 6.73
N GLU A 43 12.38 -10.00 7.22
CA GLU A 43 12.76 -9.57 8.56
C GLU A 43 12.75 -8.04 8.69
N ARG A 44 13.27 -7.34 7.67
CA ARG A 44 13.29 -5.89 7.64
C ARG A 44 11.87 -5.32 7.56
N ALA A 45 11.02 -5.91 6.72
CA ALA A 45 9.64 -5.48 6.59
C ALA A 45 8.86 -5.71 7.89
N THR A 46 9.06 -6.86 8.53
CA THR A 46 8.42 -7.17 9.81
C THR A 46 8.81 -6.14 10.88
N ALA A 47 10.10 -5.82 10.96
CA ALA A 47 10.59 -4.83 11.93
C ALA A 47 10.01 -3.45 11.68
N MET A 48 9.88 -3.06 10.40
CA MET A 48 9.29 -1.79 10.00
C MET A 48 7.82 -1.70 10.45
N TYR A 49 7.03 -2.72 10.15
CA TYR A 49 5.62 -2.72 10.54
C TYR A 49 5.44 -2.78 12.05
N LYS A 50 6.29 -3.55 12.75
CA LYS A 50 6.25 -3.60 14.21
C LYS A 50 6.47 -2.20 14.78
N LYS A 51 7.43 -1.46 14.25
CA LYS A 51 7.71 -0.10 14.69
C LYS A 51 6.52 0.83 14.45
N LEU A 52 5.90 0.75 13.27
CA LEU A 52 4.71 1.56 12.96
C LEU A 52 3.57 1.26 13.92
N LEU A 53 3.35 -0.01 14.24
CA LEU A 53 2.29 -0.41 15.18
C LEU A 53 2.60 0.04 16.59
N ASP A 54 3.85 -0.12 17.05
CA ASP A 54 4.27 0.30 18.39
C ASP A 54 4.16 1.81 18.58
N GLU A 55 4.45 2.59 17.53
CA GLU A 55 4.38 4.05 17.55
C GLU A 55 2.97 4.57 17.22
N ASN A 56 2.07 3.68 16.87
CA ASN A 56 0.71 4.02 16.43
C ASN A 56 0.73 5.07 15.32
N LYS A 57 1.61 4.87 14.34
CA LYS A 57 1.86 5.82 13.27
C LYS A 57 1.16 5.43 11.98
N GLY A 58 0.41 6.38 11.41
CA GLY A 58 -0.30 6.17 10.15
C GLY A 58 -1.56 5.35 10.32
N ASN A 59 -2.16 4.99 9.19
CA ASN A 59 -3.44 4.27 9.14
C ASN A 59 -3.28 3.05 8.25
N GLY A 60 -3.31 1.88 8.85
CA GLY A 60 -3.13 0.62 8.13
C GLY A 60 -4.37 -0.25 8.16
N TYR A 61 -4.53 -1.06 7.12
CA TYR A 61 -5.69 -1.94 6.93
C TYR A 61 -5.26 -3.29 6.43
N ILE A 62 -6.03 -4.31 6.81
CA ILE A 62 -5.91 -5.65 6.26
C ILE A 62 -7.28 -6.08 5.74
N LEU A 63 -7.31 -6.57 4.49
CA LEU A 63 -8.48 -7.25 3.94
C LEU A 63 -8.26 -8.75 4.10
N GLU A 64 -9.21 -9.40 4.74
CA GLU A 64 -9.17 -10.84 4.99
C GLU A 64 -10.25 -11.55 4.19
N LEU A 65 -9.90 -12.72 3.64
CA LEU A 65 -10.83 -13.63 2.99
C LEU A 65 -10.93 -14.87 3.86
N ASP A 66 -12.09 -15.08 4.48
CA ASP A 66 -12.32 -16.20 5.39
C ASP A 66 -11.23 -16.30 6.47
N GLY A 67 -10.87 -15.15 7.03
CA GLY A 67 -9.87 -15.06 8.09
C GLY A 67 -8.42 -15.03 7.62
N LYS A 68 -8.16 -15.12 6.31
CA LYS A 68 -6.81 -15.09 5.76
C LYS A 68 -6.48 -13.74 5.15
N PRO A 69 -5.36 -13.10 5.53
CA PRO A 69 -4.98 -11.81 4.95
C PRO A 69 -4.62 -11.94 3.47
N HIS A 70 -5.13 -11.04 2.65
CA HIS A 70 -4.87 -11.03 1.20
C HIS A 70 -4.47 -9.68 0.65
N CYS A 71 -4.87 -8.60 1.31
CA CYS A 71 -4.59 -7.25 0.81
C CYS A 71 -4.30 -6.34 1.99
N ILE A 72 -3.36 -5.43 1.80
CA ILE A 72 -3.02 -4.43 2.82
C ILE A 72 -2.98 -3.05 2.19
N ALA A 73 -3.17 -2.02 3.00
CA ALA A 73 -2.99 -0.64 2.60
C ALA A 73 -2.54 0.19 3.78
N TRP A 74 -1.85 1.29 3.49
CA TRP A 74 -1.38 2.22 4.51
C TRP A 74 -1.41 3.63 3.97
N TRP A 75 -1.97 4.57 4.73
CA TRP A 75 -1.94 5.97 4.39
C TRP A 75 -1.62 6.83 5.61
N ASP A 76 -1.13 8.04 5.39
CA ASP A 76 -0.83 9.00 6.44
C ASP A 76 -0.87 10.41 5.84
N ALA A 77 -0.64 11.43 6.64
CA ALA A 77 -0.36 12.76 6.12
C ALA A 77 0.84 12.70 5.18
N SER A 78 0.84 13.50 4.13
CA SER A 78 1.94 13.47 3.17
C SER A 78 3.28 13.77 3.82
N ARG A 79 4.31 13.00 3.43
CA ARG A 79 5.70 13.21 3.88
C ARG A 79 6.39 14.32 3.10
N GLU A 80 5.76 14.79 2.01
CA GLU A 80 6.29 15.88 1.20
C GLU A 80 5.94 17.22 1.85
N LYS A 81 6.95 18.04 2.14
CA LYS A 81 6.76 19.30 2.87
C LYS A 81 5.85 20.30 2.13
N ASP A 82 5.93 20.31 0.81
CA ASP A 82 5.14 21.23 -0.02
C ASP A 82 3.76 20.66 -0.37
N MET A 83 3.42 19.51 0.17
CA MET A 83 2.12 18.86 -0.02
C MET A 83 1.47 18.50 1.32
N SER A 84 1.70 19.33 2.34
CA SER A 84 1.21 19.09 3.70
C SER A 84 -0.30 19.01 3.82
N GLU A 85 -1.03 19.56 2.87
CA GLU A 85 -2.50 19.50 2.82
C GLU A 85 -3.04 18.20 2.23
N TYR A 86 -2.15 17.36 1.71
CA TYR A 86 -2.51 16.08 1.10
C TYR A 86 -2.39 14.94 2.10
N ALA A 87 -3.25 13.92 1.94
CA ALA A 87 -2.96 12.60 2.49
C ALA A 87 -2.08 11.86 1.47
N GLU A 88 -1.29 10.93 1.94
CA GLU A 88 -0.44 10.11 1.08
C GLU A 88 -0.84 8.63 1.22
N LEU A 89 -1.21 8.02 0.10
CA LEU A 89 -1.36 6.56 0.06
C LEU A 89 0.04 5.97 -0.08
N ILE A 90 0.55 5.42 1.00
CA ILE A 90 1.92 4.94 1.07
C ILE A 90 2.07 3.61 0.36
N CYS A 91 1.08 2.74 0.52
CA CYS A 91 1.08 1.46 -0.18
C CYS A 91 -0.33 0.87 -0.27
N ILE A 92 -0.53 0.06 -1.29
CA ILE A 92 -1.65 -0.86 -1.40
C ILE A 92 -1.12 -2.10 -2.11
N HIS A 93 -1.16 -3.25 -1.43
CA HIS A 93 -0.59 -4.50 -1.92
C HIS A 93 -1.58 -5.63 -1.79
N SER A 94 -1.63 -6.47 -2.82
CA SER A 94 -2.52 -7.63 -2.86
C SER A 94 -1.73 -8.85 -3.34
N LEU A 95 -1.98 -10.00 -2.76
CA LEU A 95 -1.36 -11.24 -3.23
C LEU A 95 -1.84 -11.53 -4.65
N LYS A 96 -0.94 -12.06 -5.50
CA LYS A 96 -1.18 -12.26 -6.92
C LYS A 96 -2.42 -13.09 -7.23
N ASN A 97 -2.64 -14.15 -6.47
CA ASN A 97 -3.77 -15.06 -6.69
C ASN A 97 -5.14 -14.38 -6.52
N ASN A 98 -5.15 -13.15 -6.01
CA ASN A 98 -6.38 -12.38 -5.81
C ASN A 98 -6.42 -11.11 -6.67
N TRP A 99 -5.49 -10.95 -7.61
CA TRP A 99 -5.53 -9.83 -8.53
C TRP A 99 -6.76 -9.96 -9.45
N HIS A 100 -7.30 -8.82 -9.85
CA HIS A 100 -8.46 -8.72 -10.75
C HIS A 100 -9.77 -9.29 -10.19
N LYS A 101 -9.84 -9.52 -8.87
CA LYS A 101 -11.06 -9.98 -8.21
C LYS A 101 -11.79 -8.86 -7.46
N GLY A 102 -11.32 -7.62 -7.61
CA GLY A 102 -11.96 -6.46 -7.01
C GLY A 102 -11.57 -6.16 -5.56
N TYR A 103 -10.66 -6.93 -4.97
CA TYR A 103 -10.27 -6.71 -3.58
C TYR A 103 -9.46 -5.42 -3.40
N GLY A 104 -8.60 -5.09 -4.36
CA GLY A 104 -7.89 -3.81 -4.35
C GLY A 104 -8.85 -2.63 -4.41
N SER A 105 -9.90 -2.74 -5.21
CA SER A 105 -10.93 -1.70 -5.30
C SER A 105 -11.70 -1.54 -4.00
N MET A 106 -12.06 -2.64 -3.35
CA MET A 106 -12.73 -2.60 -2.05
C MET A 106 -11.83 -1.91 -1.00
N MET A 107 -10.54 -2.22 -1.01
CA MET A 107 -9.58 -1.58 -0.11
C MET A 107 -9.44 -0.10 -0.41
N MET A 108 -9.32 0.28 -1.69
CA MET A 108 -9.22 1.69 -2.09
C MET A 108 -10.45 2.48 -1.66
N ASP A 109 -11.64 1.92 -1.82
CA ASP A 109 -12.88 2.57 -1.40
C ASP A 109 -12.86 2.85 0.11
N ARG A 110 -12.38 1.89 0.91
CA ARG A 110 -12.26 2.06 2.35
C ARG A 110 -11.25 3.15 2.70
N VAL A 111 -10.08 3.15 2.06
CA VAL A 111 -9.05 4.15 2.29
C VAL A 111 -9.54 5.54 1.95
N LEU A 112 -10.13 5.71 0.76
CA LEU A 112 -10.63 7.01 0.31
C LEU A 112 -11.72 7.54 1.23
N GLY A 113 -12.61 6.67 1.70
CA GLY A 113 -13.64 7.04 2.66
C GLY A 113 -13.06 7.55 3.98
N ASP A 114 -12.06 6.85 4.50
CA ASP A 114 -11.43 7.23 5.77
C ASP A 114 -10.57 8.49 5.62
N VAL A 115 -9.89 8.66 4.49
CA VAL A 115 -9.12 9.88 4.19
C VAL A 115 -10.04 11.09 4.18
N LYS A 116 -11.18 10.98 3.53
CA LYS A 116 -12.20 12.04 3.49
C LYS A 116 -12.74 12.32 4.89
N ALA A 117 -13.06 11.28 5.64
CA ALA A 117 -13.57 11.41 7.01
C ALA A 117 -12.56 12.08 7.93
N ALA A 118 -11.26 11.94 7.65
CA ALA A 118 -10.20 12.60 8.43
C ALA A 118 -9.99 14.06 8.04
N GLY A 119 -10.74 14.57 7.06
CA GLY A 119 -10.69 15.98 6.67
C GLY A 119 -9.84 16.30 5.46
N TYR A 120 -9.23 15.32 4.82
CA TYR A 120 -8.43 15.55 3.62
C TYR A 120 -9.32 15.59 2.38
N SER A 121 -9.11 16.60 1.54
CA SER A 121 -9.78 16.70 0.24
C SER A 121 -8.87 16.29 -0.92
N LYS A 122 -7.58 16.08 -0.64
CA LYS A 122 -6.56 15.74 -1.64
C LYS A 122 -5.73 14.57 -1.17
N ILE A 123 -5.37 13.69 -2.10
CA ILE A 123 -4.53 12.53 -1.81
C ILE A 123 -3.49 12.38 -2.91
N MET A 124 -2.27 11.99 -2.53
CA MET A 124 -1.18 11.76 -3.48
C MET A 124 -0.54 10.40 -3.21
N LEU A 125 0.21 9.90 -4.18
CA LEU A 125 0.98 8.68 -4.05
C LEU A 125 2.18 8.72 -4.98
N TRP A 126 3.14 7.83 -4.71
CA TRP A 126 4.28 7.60 -5.58
C TRP A 126 4.15 6.22 -6.22
N VAL A 127 4.51 6.11 -7.49
CA VAL A 127 4.46 4.84 -8.23
C VAL A 127 5.59 4.83 -9.26
N PHE A 128 6.18 3.65 -9.51
CA PHE A 128 7.20 3.49 -10.55
C PHE A 128 6.58 3.74 -11.93
N ASP A 129 7.26 4.52 -12.77
CA ASP A 129 6.81 4.81 -14.14
C ASP A 129 6.48 3.57 -14.96
N SER A 130 7.25 2.50 -14.76
CA SER A 130 7.07 1.26 -15.50
C SER A 130 6.02 0.32 -14.91
N ASN A 131 5.44 0.68 -13.77
CA ASN A 131 4.38 -0.13 -13.15
C ASN A 131 3.02 0.25 -13.74
N VAL A 132 2.81 -0.12 -15.00
CA VAL A 132 1.62 0.24 -15.79
C VAL A 132 0.33 -0.29 -15.15
N ARG A 133 0.39 -1.51 -14.59
CA ARG A 133 -0.79 -2.11 -13.94
C ARG A 133 -1.28 -1.24 -12.76
N ALA A 134 -0.37 -0.80 -11.92
CA ALA A 134 -0.73 0.04 -10.78
C ALA A 134 -1.21 1.41 -11.24
N ILE A 135 -0.54 2.01 -12.23
CA ILE A 135 -0.94 3.31 -12.77
C ILE A 135 -2.37 3.26 -13.29
N ARG A 136 -2.73 2.22 -14.06
CA ARG A 136 -4.09 2.05 -14.57
C ARG A 136 -5.11 1.89 -13.45
N PHE A 137 -4.74 1.17 -12.40
CA PHE A 137 -5.58 1.01 -11.22
C PHE A 137 -5.87 2.38 -10.57
N TYR A 138 -4.82 3.18 -10.36
CA TYR A 138 -4.98 4.49 -9.74
C TYR A 138 -5.77 5.46 -10.63
N GLU A 139 -5.58 5.40 -11.95
CA GLU A 139 -6.33 6.24 -12.88
C GLU A 139 -7.83 6.02 -12.81
N LYS A 140 -8.27 4.79 -12.54
CA LYS A 140 -9.69 4.49 -12.34
C LYS A 140 -10.31 5.29 -11.21
N TYR A 141 -9.50 5.68 -10.22
CA TYR A 141 -9.96 6.44 -9.07
C TYR A 141 -9.75 7.94 -9.23
N GLY A 142 -9.39 8.38 -10.42
CA GLY A 142 -9.22 9.80 -10.71
C GLY A 142 -7.84 10.36 -10.44
N PHE A 143 -6.86 9.51 -10.10
CA PHE A 143 -5.47 9.96 -9.96
C PHE A 143 -4.90 10.34 -11.31
N THR A 144 -4.17 11.46 -11.35
CA THR A 144 -3.49 11.93 -12.55
C THR A 144 -2.02 12.18 -12.22
N SER A 145 -1.16 12.01 -13.23
CA SER A 145 0.27 12.29 -13.04
C SER A 145 0.50 13.77 -12.88
N SER A 146 1.27 14.16 -11.86
CA SER A 146 1.69 15.55 -11.68
C SER A 146 2.95 15.89 -12.49
N GLY A 147 3.58 14.87 -13.08
CA GLY A 147 4.88 15.02 -13.73
C GLY A 147 6.05 15.05 -12.76
N ARG A 148 5.79 15.03 -11.48
CA ARG A 148 6.81 15.07 -10.44
C ARG A 148 7.49 13.72 -10.33
N LYS A 149 8.82 13.72 -10.27
CA LYS A 149 9.63 12.49 -10.19
C LYS A 149 10.66 12.59 -9.08
N GLN A 150 11.02 11.44 -8.54
CA GLN A 150 12.10 11.33 -7.58
C GLN A 150 12.86 10.03 -7.83
N PRO A 151 14.14 9.94 -7.43
CA PRO A 151 14.91 8.70 -7.56
C PRO A 151 14.26 7.56 -6.79
N ALA A 152 14.32 6.37 -7.40
CA ALA A 152 13.80 5.16 -6.78
C ALA A 152 14.65 4.69 -5.61
#